data_0fd5876a741196de9741b604775ab791
#
_entry.id   0fd5876a741196de9741b604775ab791
#
_cell.length_a   1.000
_cell.length_b   1.000
_cell.length_c   1.000
_cell.angle_alpha   90.00
_cell.angle_beta   90.00
_cell.angle_gamma   90.00
#
_symmetry.space_group_name_H-M   'P 1'
#
loop_
_entity.id
_entity.type
_entity.pdbx_description
1 polymer ?
#
loop_
_entity_poly.entity_id
_entity_poly.type
_entity_poly.pdbx_seq_one_letter_code
_entity_poly.pdbx_strand_id
1 'polypeptide(L)'
;MENKAIYAVILAALIAGFNGILIKAMPSLSTGAIGWFRAGVPVLFLLPGLLKARQLKVQGSTRMLLLASVINAVRTYFFLLAFVYTSVGNAIVLFYIYPLFITIIETTVYKAPISKKQVLFMLLAFGGIAFTYADKEFSFESRDFI
;
A
#
# COMPACT_ATOMS: atom_id res chain seq x y z
N MET A 1 22.80 1.14 -14.43
CA MET A 1 21.86 1.83 -13.50
C MET A 1 20.66 0.94 -13.12
N GLU A 2 20.21 0.06 -14.02
CA GLU A 2 19.06 -0.86 -13.79
C GLU A 2 19.19 -1.75 -12.55
N ASN A 3 20.35 -2.39 -12.35
CA ASN A 3 20.53 -3.30 -11.21
C ASN A 3 20.38 -2.60 -9.85
N LYS A 4 20.83 -1.34 -9.73
CA LYS A 4 20.68 -0.58 -8.47
C LYS A 4 19.21 -0.27 -8.15
N ALA A 5 18.40 0.01 -9.19
CA ALA A 5 16.97 0.23 -9.03
C ALA A 5 16.25 -1.04 -8.58
N ILE A 6 16.61 -2.20 -9.13
CA ILE A 6 16.05 -3.50 -8.74
C ILE A 6 16.36 -3.81 -7.27
N TYR A 7 17.61 -3.64 -6.83
CA TYR A 7 17.97 -3.84 -5.43
C TYR A 7 17.24 -2.89 -4.49
N ALA A 8 17.07 -1.62 -4.88
CA ALA A 8 16.32 -0.65 -4.10
C ALA A 8 14.84 -1.05 -3.95
N VAL A 9 14.22 -1.56 -5.02
CA VAL A 9 12.83 -2.04 -4.98
C VAL A 9 12.69 -3.27 -4.08
N ILE A 10 13.61 -4.24 -4.19
CA ILE A 10 13.60 -5.43 -3.33
C ILE A 10 13.75 -5.03 -1.86
N LEU A 11 14.71 -4.16 -1.55
CA LEU A 11 14.92 -3.68 -0.18
C LEU A 11 13.70 -2.94 0.36
N ALA A 12 13.09 -2.07 -0.46
CA ALA A 12 11.88 -1.37 -0.09
C ALA A 12 10.71 -2.33 0.17
N ALA A 13 10.56 -3.39 -0.64
CA ALA A 13 9.54 -4.40 -0.45
C ALA A 13 9.75 -5.20 0.84
N LEU A 14 10.99 -5.57 1.16
CA LEU A 14 11.33 -6.25 2.41
C LEU A 14 10.99 -5.36 3.64
N ILE A 15 11.40 -4.10 3.62
CA ILE A 15 11.09 -3.14 4.69
C ILE A 15 9.57 -2.94 4.82
N ALA A 16 8.86 -2.82 3.70
CA ALA A 16 7.42 -2.67 3.70
C ALA A 16 6.68 -3.90 4.29
N GLY A 17 7.25 -5.10 4.17
CA GLY A 17 6.71 -6.32 4.76
C GLY A 17 6.60 -6.28 6.29
N PHE A 18 7.50 -5.57 6.96
CA PHE A 18 7.45 -5.39 8.42
C PHE A 18 6.36 -4.43 8.91
N ASN A 19 5.75 -3.68 8.02
CA ASN A 19 4.83 -2.59 8.36
C ASN A 19 3.60 -3.06 9.18
N GLY A 20 2.98 -4.17 8.77
CA GLY A 20 1.83 -4.72 9.50
C GLY A 20 2.18 -5.21 10.90
N ILE A 21 3.36 -5.82 11.05
CA ILE A 21 3.86 -6.30 12.35
C ILE A 21 4.14 -5.11 13.28
N LEU A 22 4.78 -4.06 12.76
CA LEU A 22 5.08 -2.84 13.53
C LEU A 22 3.80 -2.13 13.99
N ILE A 23 2.77 -2.05 13.16
CA ILE A 23 1.49 -1.45 13.54
C ILE A 23 0.86 -2.23 14.70
N LYS A 24 0.85 -3.56 14.64
CA LYS A 24 0.32 -4.40 15.73
C LYS A 24 1.19 -4.40 17.00
N ALA A 25 2.48 -4.11 16.88
CA ALA A 25 3.38 -3.98 18.01
C ALA A 25 3.20 -2.67 18.81
N MET A 26 2.40 -1.73 18.30
CA MET A 26 2.14 -0.43 18.90
C MET A 26 0.66 -0.24 19.29
N PRO A 27 0.08 -1.10 20.15
CA PRO A 27 -1.35 -1.04 20.47
C PRO A 27 -1.75 0.21 21.26
N SER A 28 -0.79 0.89 21.90
CA SER A 28 -1.02 2.11 22.67
C SER A 28 -1.14 3.37 21.82
N LEU A 29 -0.76 3.31 20.53
CA LEU A 29 -0.85 4.45 19.64
C LEU A 29 -2.17 4.44 18.87
N SER A 30 -2.84 5.59 18.83
CA SER A 30 -4.04 5.72 17.99
C SER A 30 -3.69 5.60 16.51
N THR A 31 -4.62 5.08 15.72
CA THR A 31 -4.48 4.96 14.25
C THR A 31 -4.10 6.30 13.59
N GLY A 32 -4.66 7.40 14.12
CA GLY A 32 -4.32 8.74 13.66
C GLY A 32 -2.87 9.11 13.93
N ALA A 33 -2.34 8.79 15.13
CA ALA A 33 -0.94 9.04 15.46
C ALA A 33 0.00 8.26 14.53
N ILE A 34 -0.28 6.97 14.31
CA ILE A 34 0.50 6.13 13.38
C ILE A 34 0.50 6.74 11.97
N GLY A 35 -0.67 7.18 11.49
CA GLY A 35 -0.81 7.84 10.20
C GLY A 35 0.00 9.14 10.10
N TRP A 36 0.00 9.95 11.16
CA TRP A 36 0.79 11.19 11.27
C TRP A 36 2.28 10.94 11.18
N PHE A 37 2.81 10.01 11.97
CA PHE A 37 4.22 9.65 11.91
C PHE A 37 4.61 9.09 10.56
N ARG A 38 3.77 8.23 9.98
CA ARG A 38 4.00 7.63 8.66
C ARG A 38 4.05 8.66 7.52
N ALA A 39 3.26 9.72 7.60
CA ALA A 39 3.28 10.80 6.62
C ALA A 39 4.36 11.86 6.94
N GLY A 40 4.51 12.22 8.21
CA GLY A 40 5.38 13.30 8.64
C GLY A 40 6.86 12.98 8.56
N VAL A 41 7.25 11.77 8.97
CA VAL A 41 8.67 11.37 8.95
C VAL A 41 9.29 11.46 7.54
N PRO A 42 8.70 10.89 6.48
CA PRO A 42 9.23 11.05 5.12
C PRO A 42 9.30 12.52 4.67
N VAL A 43 8.32 13.33 5.04
CA VAL A 43 8.32 14.75 4.70
C VAL A 43 9.51 15.45 5.35
N LEU A 44 9.77 15.23 6.65
CA LEU A 44 10.91 15.82 7.35
C LEU A 44 12.26 15.45 6.70
N PHE A 45 12.41 14.19 6.25
CA PHE A 45 13.63 13.73 5.61
C PHE A 45 13.79 14.21 4.17
N LEU A 46 12.70 14.28 3.41
CA LEU A 46 12.76 14.65 1.98
C LEU A 46 12.71 16.16 1.74
N LEU A 47 12.02 16.91 2.60
CA LEU A 47 11.82 18.35 2.44
C LEU A 47 13.13 19.14 2.28
N PRO A 48 14.17 18.94 3.10
CA PRO A 48 15.44 19.66 2.94
C PRO A 48 16.08 19.42 1.58
N GLY A 49 16.01 18.20 1.07
CA GLY A 49 16.52 17.83 -0.26
C GLY A 49 15.76 18.54 -1.38
N LEU A 50 14.43 18.55 -1.29
CA LEU A 50 13.54 19.20 -2.25
C LEU A 50 13.73 20.74 -2.26
N LEU A 51 13.87 21.35 -1.09
CA LEU A 51 14.14 22.79 -0.95
C LEU A 51 15.48 23.16 -1.60
N LYS A 52 16.53 22.36 -1.33
CA LYS A 52 17.86 22.58 -1.92
C LYS A 52 17.86 22.39 -3.44
N ALA A 53 17.10 21.45 -3.95
CA ALA A 53 16.97 21.19 -5.38
C ALA A 53 16.06 22.19 -6.11
N ARG A 54 15.37 23.10 -5.40
CA ARG A 54 14.35 24.02 -5.94
C ARG A 54 13.27 23.31 -6.80
N GLN A 55 12.96 22.05 -6.50
CA GLN A 55 12.04 21.23 -7.27
C GLN A 55 10.62 21.19 -6.67
N LEU A 56 10.21 22.27 -6.00
CA LEU A 56 8.86 22.36 -5.42
C LEU A 56 7.79 22.81 -6.41
N LYS A 57 8.10 22.91 -7.70
CA LYS A 57 7.09 23.26 -8.70
C LYS A 57 6.18 22.08 -8.96
N VAL A 58 4.91 22.23 -8.64
CA VAL A 58 3.87 21.27 -9.02
C VAL A 58 3.71 21.31 -10.54
N GLN A 59 4.02 20.20 -11.20
CA GLN A 59 3.74 20.01 -12.62
C GLN A 59 2.32 19.50 -12.77
N GLY A 60 1.43 20.29 -13.34
CA GLY A 60 0.04 19.93 -13.57
C GLY A 60 -0.96 20.70 -12.70
N SER A 61 -2.17 20.15 -12.58
CA SER A 61 -3.27 20.79 -11.85
C SER A 61 -3.13 20.60 -10.34
N THR A 62 -2.96 21.70 -9.61
CA THR A 62 -2.93 21.69 -8.13
C THR A 62 -4.22 21.10 -7.54
N ARG A 63 -5.37 21.33 -8.18
CA ARG A 63 -6.66 20.74 -7.74
C ARG A 63 -6.64 19.22 -7.80
N MET A 64 -6.13 18.66 -8.90
CA MET A 64 -6.00 17.19 -9.05
C MET A 64 -5.02 16.61 -8.02
N LEU A 65 -3.91 17.31 -7.75
CA LEU A 65 -2.97 16.89 -6.73
C LEU A 65 -3.60 16.87 -5.35
N LEU A 66 -4.33 17.93 -4.97
CA LEU A 66 -5.02 18.00 -3.69
C LEU A 66 -6.06 16.90 -3.57
N LEU A 67 -6.87 16.67 -4.59
CA LEU A 67 -7.87 15.60 -4.60
C LEU A 67 -7.22 14.23 -4.42
N ALA A 68 -6.18 13.94 -5.20
CA ALA A 68 -5.43 12.69 -5.07
C ALA A 68 -4.81 12.52 -3.68
N SER A 69 -4.30 13.60 -3.08
CA SER A 69 -3.73 13.57 -1.73
C SER A 69 -4.79 13.27 -0.67
N VAL A 70 -5.96 13.87 -0.76
CA VAL A 70 -7.09 13.61 0.16
C VAL A 70 -7.55 12.15 0.02
N ILE A 71 -7.77 11.68 -1.20
CA ILE A 71 -8.17 10.28 -1.45
C ILE A 71 -7.12 9.32 -0.90
N ASN A 72 -5.84 9.59 -1.12
CA ASN A 72 -4.76 8.77 -0.59
C ASN A 72 -4.68 8.78 0.94
N ALA A 73 -4.93 9.92 1.58
CA ALA A 73 -4.98 10.02 3.04
C ALA A 73 -6.13 9.19 3.62
N VAL A 74 -7.33 9.30 3.04
CA VAL A 74 -8.51 8.50 3.43
C VAL A 74 -8.23 7.00 3.24
N ARG A 75 -7.69 6.61 2.09
CA ARG A 75 -7.29 5.22 1.81
C ARG A 75 -6.29 4.70 2.85
N THR A 76 -5.28 5.50 3.18
CA THR A 76 -4.25 5.12 4.15
C THR A 76 -4.83 4.96 5.55
N TYR A 77 -5.75 5.83 5.95
CA TYR A 77 -6.43 5.74 7.24
C TYR A 77 -7.23 4.43 7.35
N PHE A 78 -8.05 4.09 6.36
CA PHE A 78 -8.79 2.82 6.35
C PHE A 78 -7.88 1.60 6.29
N PHE A 79 -6.77 1.68 5.58
CA PHE A 79 -5.76 0.63 5.56
C PHE A 79 -5.16 0.39 6.95
N LEU A 80 -4.85 1.46 7.70
CA LEU A 80 -4.36 1.32 9.08
C LEU A 80 -5.44 0.77 10.01
N LEU A 81 -6.69 1.19 9.86
CA LEU A 81 -7.82 0.63 10.61
C LEU A 81 -7.98 -0.87 10.38
N ALA A 82 -7.78 -1.35 9.16
CA ALA A 82 -7.86 -2.77 8.87
C ALA A 82 -6.89 -3.60 9.74
N PHE A 83 -5.67 -3.11 10.02
CA PHE A 83 -4.75 -3.80 10.92
C PHE A 83 -5.16 -3.77 12.39
N VAL A 84 -5.97 -2.80 12.79
CA VAL A 84 -6.49 -2.70 14.17
C VAL A 84 -7.64 -3.67 14.37
N TYR A 85 -8.56 -3.74 13.41
CA TYR A 85 -9.82 -4.48 13.53
C TYR A 85 -9.77 -5.91 13.01
N THR A 86 -8.76 -6.28 12.20
CA THR A 86 -8.65 -7.63 11.65
C THR A 86 -7.26 -8.21 11.83
N SER A 87 -7.07 -9.46 11.44
CA SER A 87 -5.75 -10.08 11.44
C SER A 87 -4.84 -9.42 10.40
N VAL A 88 -3.52 -9.41 10.67
CA VAL A 88 -2.53 -8.89 9.69
C VAL A 88 -2.69 -9.59 8.34
N GLY A 89 -2.99 -10.88 8.38
CA GLY A 89 -3.21 -11.67 7.19
C GLY A 89 -4.37 -11.21 6.36
N ASN A 90 -5.54 -11.06 6.97
CA ASN A 90 -6.75 -10.63 6.30
C ASN A 90 -6.58 -9.22 5.70
N ALA A 91 -5.97 -8.29 6.46
CA ALA A 91 -5.69 -6.94 5.98
C ALA A 91 -4.77 -6.95 4.75
N ILE A 92 -3.75 -7.81 4.74
CA ILE A 92 -2.83 -7.94 3.61
C ILE A 92 -3.53 -8.56 2.40
N VAL A 93 -4.31 -9.62 2.57
CA VAL A 93 -5.08 -10.25 1.46
C VAL A 93 -6.00 -9.22 0.81
N LEU A 94 -6.77 -8.47 1.60
CA LEU A 94 -7.65 -7.42 1.08
C LEU A 94 -6.87 -6.32 0.35
N PHE A 95 -5.69 -5.95 0.86
CA PHE A 95 -4.85 -4.97 0.21
C PHE A 95 -4.32 -5.46 -1.16
N TYR A 96 -3.98 -6.73 -1.29
CA TYR A 96 -3.50 -7.29 -2.55
C TYR A 96 -4.59 -7.51 -3.61
N ILE A 97 -5.87 -7.34 -3.27
CA ILE A 97 -6.95 -7.27 -4.27
C ILE A 97 -6.88 -5.96 -5.08
N TYR A 98 -6.28 -4.90 -4.54
CA TYR A 98 -6.16 -3.59 -5.17
C TYR A 98 -5.55 -3.61 -6.60
N PRO A 99 -4.45 -4.33 -6.90
CA PRO A 99 -3.93 -4.40 -8.26
C PRO A 99 -4.91 -5.02 -9.27
N LEU A 100 -5.76 -5.95 -8.80
CA LEU A 100 -6.79 -6.53 -9.64
C LEU A 100 -7.83 -5.48 -10.07
N PHE A 101 -8.31 -4.68 -9.12
CA PHE A 101 -9.25 -3.59 -9.41
C PHE A 101 -8.64 -2.55 -10.36
N ILE A 102 -7.37 -2.18 -10.18
CA ILE A 102 -6.69 -1.27 -11.10
C ILE A 102 -6.67 -1.86 -12.50
N THR A 103 -6.26 -3.12 -12.64
CA THR A 103 -6.19 -3.77 -13.95
C THR A 103 -7.55 -3.85 -14.63
N ILE A 104 -8.63 -4.13 -13.88
CA ILE A 104 -9.99 -4.12 -14.40
C ILE A 104 -10.36 -2.72 -14.90
N ILE A 105 -10.09 -1.68 -14.12
CA ILE A 105 -10.38 -0.29 -14.50
C ILE A 105 -9.56 0.13 -15.73
N GLU A 106 -8.27 -0.19 -15.76
CA GLU A 106 -7.40 0.12 -16.90
C GLU A 106 -7.89 -0.51 -18.19
N THR A 107 -8.34 -1.76 -18.13
CA THR A 107 -8.85 -2.45 -19.33
C THR A 107 -10.24 -2.03 -19.74
N THR A 108 -11.15 -1.79 -18.79
CA THR A 108 -12.54 -1.46 -19.10
C THR A 108 -12.71 0.01 -19.47
N VAL A 109 -12.09 0.91 -18.68
CA VAL A 109 -12.25 2.37 -18.84
C VAL A 109 -11.24 2.93 -19.84
N TYR A 110 -9.97 2.59 -19.65
CA TYR A 110 -8.89 3.13 -20.48
C TYR A 110 -8.57 2.26 -21.71
N LYS A 111 -9.22 1.10 -21.85
CA LYS A 111 -9.00 0.13 -22.95
C LYS A 111 -7.51 -0.23 -23.12
N ALA A 112 -6.76 -0.18 -22.03
CA ALA A 112 -5.35 -0.51 -22.04
C ALA A 112 -5.15 -2.02 -22.29
N PRO A 113 -4.26 -2.43 -23.20
CA PRO A 113 -4.00 -3.85 -23.43
C PRO A 113 -3.31 -4.48 -22.23
N ILE A 114 -3.89 -5.57 -21.69
CA ILE A 114 -3.23 -6.36 -20.64
C ILE A 114 -2.22 -7.29 -21.30
N SER A 115 -0.99 -7.25 -20.81
CA SER A 115 0.02 -8.23 -21.19
C SER A 115 -0.25 -9.58 -20.51
N LYS A 116 -0.08 -10.69 -21.25
CA LYS A 116 -0.15 -12.05 -20.69
C LYS A 116 0.81 -12.24 -19.50
N LYS A 117 1.95 -11.55 -19.51
CA LYS A 117 2.91 -11.57 -18.40
C LYS A 117 2.34 -10.91 -17.13
N GLN A 118 1.62 -9.79 -17.27
CA GLN A 118 0.96 -9.14 -16.12
C GLN A 118 -0.08 -10.05 -15.47
N VAL A 119 -0.92 -10.71 -16.28
CA VAL A 119 -1.90 -11.67 -15.78
C VAL A 119 -1.22 -12.82 -15.04
N LEU A 120 -0.15 -13.38 -15.62
CA LEU A 120 0.61 -14.45 -14.99
C LEU A 120 1.21 -14.04 -13.64
N PHE A 121 1.84 -12.86 -13.56
CA PHE A 121 2.39 -12.36 -12.31
C PHE A 121 1.32 -12.07 -11.25
N MET A 122 0.16 -11.59 -11.67
CA MET A 122 -0.98 -11.41 -10.76
C MET A 122 -1.44 -12.76 -10.20
N LEU A 123 -1.62 -13.77 -11.05
CA LEU A 123 -2.02 -15.12 -10.61
C LEU A 123 -0.97 -15.74 -9.68
N LEU A 124 0.32 -15.57 -9.97
CA LEU A 124 1.40 -16.03 -9.09
C LEU A 124 1.38 -15.33 -7.74
N ALA A 125 1.15 -14.01 -7.71
CA ALA A 125 1.05 -13.24 -6.48
C ALA A 125 -0.15 -13.71 -5.63
N PHE A 126 -1.34 -13.88 -6.24
CA PHE A 126 -2.51 -14.40 -5.56
C PHE A 126 -2.30 -15.85 -5.08
N GLY A 127 -1.71 -16.70 -5.91
CA GLY A 127 -1.36 -18.07 -5.54
C GLY A 127 -0.42 -18.12 -4.33
N GLY A 128 0.59 -17.25 -4.30
CA GLY A 128 1.50 -17.13 -3.16
C GLY A 128 0.79 -16.71 -1.86
N ILE A 129 -0.14 -15.76 -1.96
CA ILE A 129 -0.94 -15.33 -0.82
C ILE A 129 -1.85 -16.47 -0.35
N ALA A 130 -2.58 -17.11 -1.26
CA ALA A 130 -3.45 -18.24 -0.96
C ALA A 130 -2.66 -19.38 -0.29
N PHE A 131 -1.47 -19.70 -0.79
CA PHE A 131 -0.61 -20.71 -0.21
C PHE A 131 -0.14 -20.35 1.20
N THR A 132 0.20 -19.08 1.46
CA THR A 132 0.63 -18.62 2.79
C THR A 132 -0.49 -18.74 3.83
N TYR A 133 -1.75 -18.65 3.41
CA TYR A 133 -2.91 -18.71 4.31
C TYR A 133 -3.68 -20.03 4.28
N ALA A 134 -3.37 -20.94 3.35
CA ALA A 134 -4.01 -22.25 3.25
C ALA A 134 -3.81 -23.11 4.51
N ASP A 135 -2.76 -22.85 5.26
CA ASP A 135 -2.39 -23.61 6.48
C ASP A 135 -2.92 -22.96 7.79
N LYS A 136 -3.51 -21.79 7.72
CA LYS A 136 -4.17 -21.10 8.84
C LYS A 136 -5.63 -21.00 8.48
N GLU A 137 -6.50 -21.59 9.33
CA GLU A 137 -7.94 -21.46 9.20
C GLU A 137 -8.30 -20.02 8.81
N PHE A 138 -8.73 -19.87 7.56
CA PHE A 138 -9.24 -18.62 7.01
C PHE A 138 -10.63 -18.41 7.63
N SER A 139 -10.64 -18.17 8.93
CA SER A 139 -11.87 -17.89 9.66
C SER A 139 -12.09 -16.37 9.58
N PHE A 140 -12.97 -15.97 8.68
CA PHE A 140 -13.72 -14.73 8.91
C PHE A 140 -14.61 -14.98 10.12
N GLU A 141 -14.06 -14.93 11.32
CA GLU A 141 -14.88 -14.88 12.51
C GLU A 141 -15.67 -13.58 12.49
N SER A 142 -16.94 -13.65 12.88
CA SER A 142 -17.81 -12.48 13.02
C SER A 142 -17.25 -11.41 13.98
N ARG A 143 -16.21 -11.72 14.74
CA ARG A 143 -15.41 -10.79 15.55
C ARG A 143 -14.51 -9.86 14.74
N ASP A 144 -14.23 -10.17 13.47
CA ASP A 144 -13.42 -9.32 12.60
C ASP A 144 -14.22 -8.10 12.09
N PHE A 145 -15.51 -8.03 12.39
CA PHE A 145 -16.43 -6.98 11.93
C PHE A 145 -17.10 -6.17 13.06
N ILE A 146 -16.70 -6.35 14.34
CA ILE A 146 -17.28 -5.57 15.46
C ILE A 146 -16.25 -4.60 16.03
#